data_309bf4c714c2c6c5051a2d3490a75b60
#
_entry.id   309bf4c714c2c6c5051a2d3490a75b60
#
_cell.length_a   1.000
_cell.length_b   1.000
_cell.length_c   1.000
_cell.angle_alpha   90.00
_cell.angle_beta   90.00
_cell.angle_gamma   90.00
#
_symmetry.space_group_name_H-M   'P 1'
#
loop_
_entity.id
_entity.type
_entity.pdbx_description
1 polymer ?
#
loop_
_entity_poly.entity_id
_entity_poly.type
_entity_poly.pdbx_seq_one_letter_code
_entity_poly.pdbx_strand_id
1 'polypeptide(L)'
;MYLDIDKCAIGNSYDKPYQVVFHEAGHGIDSACRKLVNESGVFASHFSGAYKGGLFPQTIKDEVMELVNAYDKQLKQEYKARGEKYYKVYAYKALENEIRAYNSYARADLSDILEGATGGKVQCGYGHGAKYWKDRTIGGISDGLATEAFAEMTDSTMSNPESLELIKKYFPKSYKIYEKMLEVMLNG
;
A
#
# COMPACT_ATOMS: atom_id res chain seq x y z
N MET A 1 7.07 -0.03 -21.27
CA MET A 1 8.22 0.04 -20.32
C MET A 1 9.23 -1.03 -20.75
N TYR A 2 10.52 -0.76 -20.72
CA TYR A 2 11.56 -1.74 -21.02
C TYR A 2 12.23 -2.10 -19.69
N LEU A 3 12.06 -3.34 -19.23
CA LEU A 3 12.71 -3.85 -18.03
C LEU A 3 14.05 -4.49 -18.42
N ASP A 4 15.12 -4.01 -17.83
CA ASP A 4 16.44 -4.62 -17.92
C ASP A 4 16.54 -5.74 -16.88
N ILE A 5 16.20 -6.95 -17.30
CA ILE A 5 16.10 -8.13 -16.41
C ILE A 5 17.45 -8.43 -15.73
N ASP A 6 18.57 -8.20 -16.41
CA ASP A 6 19.89 -8.45 -15.83
C ASP A 6 20.18 -7.49 -14.67
N LYS A 7 19.76 -6.21 -14.77
CA LYS A 7 19.85 -5.29 -13.64
C LYS A 7 18.88 -5.62 -12.52
N CYS A 8 17.68 -6.06 -12.85
CA CYS A 8 16.70 -6.49 -11.86
C CYS A 8 17.18 -7.72 -11.05
N ALA A 9 17.96 -8.62 -11.67
CA ALA A 9 18.48 -9.82 -11.04
C ALA A 9 19.46 -9.55 -9.87
N ILE A 10 20.09 -8.36 -9.86
CA ILE A 10 21.11 -8.02 -8.86
C ILE A 10 20.48 -7.40 -7.61
N GLY A 11 19.35 -6.70 -7.77
CA GLY A 11 18.79 -5.86 -6.72
C GLY A 11 19.65 -4.60 -6.47
N ASN A 12 19.30 -3.85 -5.43
CA ASN A 12 20.04 -2.66 -5.01
C ASN A 12 19.87 -2.41 -3.49
N SER A 13 20.21 -1.23 -2.98
CA SER A 13 20.08 -0.91 -1.56
C SER A 13 18.63 -0.79 -1.05
N TYR A 14 17.65 -0.82 -1.93
CA TYR A 14 16.23 -0.68 -1.62
C TYR A 14 15.40 -1.86 -2.12
N ASP A 15 15.78 -2.47 -3.26
CA ASP A 15 15.02 -3.54 -3.89
C ASP A 15 15.75 -4.87 -3.79
N LYS A 16 15.02 -5.94 -3.45
CA LYS A 16 15.50 -7.31 -3.56
C LYS A 16 15.66 -7.70 -5.04
N PRO A 17 16.44 -8.75 -5.37
CA PRO A 17 16.49 -9.26 -6.72
C PRO A 17 15.10 -9.55 -7.30
N TYR A 18 14.86 -9.11 -8.52
CA TYR A 18 13.58 -9.23 -9.25
C TYR A 18 12.37 -8.49 -8.65
N GLN A 19 12.51 -7.75 -7.57
CA GLN A 19 11.40 -7.05 -6.92
C GLN A 19 10.61 -6.19 -7.91
N VAL A 20 11.28 -5.34 -8.67
CA VAL A 20 10.64 -4.51 -9.71
C VAL A 20 9.91 -5.34 -10.78
N VAL A 21 10.41 -6.54 -11.12
CA VAL A 21 9.76 -7.42 -12.09
C VAL A 21 8.43 -7.94 -11.56
N PHE A 22 8.39 -8.34 -10.29
CA PHE A 22 7.16 -8.82 -9.66
C PHE A 22 6.15 -7.71 -9.41
N HIS A 23 6.62 -6.50 -9.09
CA HIS A 23 5.78 -5.30 -9.00
C HIS A 23 5.07 -5.03 -10.33
N GLU A 24 5.82 -4.95 -11.43
CA GLU A 24 5.26 -4.73 -12.77
C GLU A 24 4.36 -5.89 -13.24
N ALA A 25 4.69 -7.12 -12.85
CA ALA A 25 3.83 -8.27 -13.09
C ALA A 25 2.50 -8.13 -12.33
N GLY A 26 2.51 -7.59 -11.12
CA GLY A 26 1.32 -7.26 -10.35
C GLY A 26 0.38 -6.34 -11.11
N HIS A 27 0.89 -5.23 -11.67
CA HIS A 27 0.10 -4.34 -12.54
C HIS A 27 -0.45 -5.06 -13.78
N GLY A 28 0.36 -5.93 -14.38
CA GLY A 28 -0.06 -6.75 -15.51
C GLY A 28 -1.23 -7.69 -15.18
N ILE A 29 -1.15 -8.37 -14.04
CA ILE A 29 -2.20 -9.27 -13.54
C ILE A 29 -3.48 -8.47 -13.23
N ASP A 30 -3.37 -7.36 -12.48
CA ASP A 30 -4.49 -6.49 -12.14
C ASP A 30 -5.24 -5.99 -13.39
N SER A 31 -4.49 -5.57 -14.40
CA SER A 31 -5.07 -5.15 -15.69
C SER A 31 -5.66 -6.30 -16.50
N ALA A 32 -4.98 -7.44 -16.60
CA ALA A 32 -5.42 -8.59 -17.38
C ALA A 32 -6.70 -9.22 -16.81
N CYS A 33 -6.75 -9.33 -15.49
CA CYS A 33 -7.86 -9.96 -14.77
C CYS A 33 -9.07 -9.04 -14.53
N ARG A 34 -9.01 -7.78 -14.98
CA ARG A 34 -10.10 -6.81 -14.74
C ARG A 34 -11.48 -7.29 -15.15
N LYS A 35 -11.58 -8.03 -16.26
CA LYS A 35 -12.87 -8.54 -16.76
C LYS A 35 -13.42 -9.71 -15.97
N LEU A 36 -12.57 -10.44 -15.25
CA LEU A 36 -13.00 -11.57 -14.41
C LEU A 36 -13.70 -11.11 -13.13
N VAL A 37 -13.30 -9.96 -12.61
CA VAL A 37 -13.76 -9.45 -11.32
C VAL A 37 -14.50 -8.11 -11.41
N ASN A 38 -14.43 -7.43 -12.54
CA ASN A 38 -15.01 -6.11 -12.74
C ASN A 38 -15.57 -5.91 -14.15
N GLU A 39 -16.87 -6.02 -14.29
CA GLU A 39 -17.59 -5.85 -15.58
C GLU A 39 -17.43 -4.44 -16.17
N SER A 40 -17.12 -3.43 -15.35
CA SER A 40 -16.92 -2.05 -15.82
C SER A 40 -15.65 -1.85 -16.63
N GLY A 41 -14.73 -2.83 -16.65
CA GLY A 41 -13.48 -2.77 -17.39
C GLY A 41 -12.38 -1.93 -16.75
N VAL A 42 -12.54 -1.53 -15.46
CA VAL A 42 -11.47 -0.96 -14.64
C VAL A 42 -10.54 -2.06 -14.16
N PHE A 43 -9.45 -1.71 -13.48
CA PHE A 43 -8.53 -2.68 -12.86
C PHE A 43 -9.26 -3.56 -11.83
N ALA A 44 -8.82 -4.80 -11.68
CA ALA A 44 -9.41 -5.73 -10.72
C ALA A 44 -9.36 -5.21 -9.29
N SER A 45 -8.28 -4.52 -8.92
CA SER A 45 -8.07 -3.90 -7.61
C SER A 45 -9.09 -2.82 -7.24
N HIS A 46 -9.82 -2.27 -8.23
CA HIS A 46 -10.89 -1.29 -7.99
C HIS A 46 -12.24 -1.92 -7.69
N PHE A 47 -12.37 -3.21 -7.86
CA PHE A 47 -13.64 -3.89 -7.75
C PHE A 47 -14.01 -4.20 -6.30
N SER A 48 -15.23 -3.90 -5.91
CA SER A 48 -15.71 -4.12 -4.54
C SER A 48 -16.73 -5.25 -4.40
N GLY A 49 -17.47 -5.57 -5.46
CA GLY A 49 -18.65 -6.45 -5.39
C GLY A 49 -18.34 -7.93 -5.26
N ALA A 50 -17.20 -8.39 -5.80
CA ALA A 50 -16.80 -9.81 -5.74
C ALA A 50 -16.19 -10.22 -4.39
N TYR A 51 -15.80 -9.25 -3.54
CA TYR A 51 -15.04 -9.52 -2.32
C TYR A 51 -15.88 -9.28 -1.07
N LYS A 52 -16.06 -10.31 -0.27
CA LYS A 52 -16.73 -10.23 1.04
C LYS A 52 -15.82 -9.51 2.06
N GLY A 53 -15.53 -8.25 1.89
CA GLY A 53 -14.62 -7.53 2.80
C GLY A 53 -14.63 -6.03 2.55
N GLY A 54 -15.29 -5.61 1.48
CA GLY A 54 -15.39 -4.21 1.11
C GLY A 54 -14.46 -3.83 -0.05
N LEU A 55 -14.40 -2.55 -0.33
CA LEU A 55 -13.60 -1.97 -1.40
C LEU A 55 -12.13 -1.96 -0.98
N PHE A 56 -11.26 -2.59 -1.75
CA PHE A 56 -9.84 -2.75 -1.45
C PHE A 56 -9.14 -1.43 -1.09
N PRO A 57 -9.16 -0.38 -1.92
CA PRO A 57 -8.48 0.87 -1.59
C PRO A 57 -9.12 1.61 -0.40
N GLN A 58 -10.41 1.47 -0.16
CA GLN A 58 -11.05 2.06 1.01
C GLN A 58 -10.61 1.34 2.29
N THR A 59 -10.52 0.00 2.25
CA THR A 59 -10.05 -0.78 3.40
C THR A 59 -8.61 -0.39 3.78
N ILE A 60 -7.72 -0.21 2.80
CA ILE A 60 -6.35 0.28 3.04
C ILE A 60 -6.38 1.64 3.75
N LYS A 61 -7.18 2.58 3.24
CA LYS A 61 -7.34 3.90 3.88
C LYS A 61 -7.83 3.82 5.31
N ASP A 62 -8.83 2.99 5.55
CA ASP A 62 -9.42 2.83 6.88
C ASP A 62 -8.40 2.25 7.87
N GLU A 63 -7.62 1.23 7.46
CA GLU A 63 -6.57 0.65 8.29
C GLU A 63 -5.47 1.68 8.62
N VAL A 64 -5.00 2.47 7.65
CA VAL A 64 -4.05 3.55 7.93
C VAL A 64 -4.64 4.60 8.87
N MET A 65 -5.90 4.96 8.68
CA MET A 65 -6.55 5.95 9.55
C MET A 65 -6.80 5.42 10.97
N GLU A 66 -7.02 4.11 11.15
CA GLU A 66 -7.05 3.49 12.48
C GLU A 66 -5.69 3.68 13.19
N LEU A 67 -4.56 3.45 12.50
CA LEU A 67 -3.21 3.66 13.04
C LEU A 67 -2.95 5.14 13.38
N VAL A 68 -3.22 6.05 12.43
CA VAL A 68 -3.05 7.49 12.65
C VAL A 68 -3.91 8.00 13.82
N ASN A 69 -5.14 7.53 13.95
CA ASN A 69 -6.03 7.93 15.03
C ASN A 69 -5.59 7.38 16.39
N ALA A 70 -4.96 6.21 16.44
CA ALA A 70 -4.35 5.70 17.67
C ALA A 70 -3.23 6.63 18.17
N TYR A 71 -2.30 7.03 17.26
CA TYR A 71 -1.27 8.03 17.59
C TYR A 71 -1.85 9.40 17.93
N ASP A 72 -2.87 9.86 17.20
CA ASP A 72 -3.54 11.14 17.46
C ASP A 72 -4.09 11.19 18.90
N LYS A 73 -4.75 10.10 19.32
CA LYS A 73 -5.30 9.99 20.67
C LYS A 73 -4.21 10.02 21.74
N GLN A 74 -3.16 9.23 21.57
CA GLN A 74 -2.04 9.13 22.49
C GLN A 74 -1.33 10.49 22.63
N LEU A 75 -0.89 11.05 21.50
CA LEU A 75 -0.13 12.30 21.49
C LEU A 75 -0.92 13.49 22.01
N LYS A 76 -2.22 13.58 21.75
CA LYS A 76 -3.08 14.62 22.36
C LYS A 76 -3.03 14.60 23.88
N GLN A 77 -3.04 13.41 24.49
CA GLN A 77 -2.96 13.29 25.95
C GLN A 77 -1.58 13.71 26.46
N GLU A 78 -0.50 13.28 25.79
CA GLU A 78 0.87 13.63 26.17
C GLU A 78 1.14 15.14 26.08
N TYR A 79 0.73 15.77 24.96
CA TYR A 79 0.89 17.22 24.76
C TYR A 79 0.06 18.02 25.77
N LYS A 80 -1.17 17.57 26.05
CA LYS A 80 -2.01 18.19 27.08
C LYS A 80 -1.38 18.10 28.47
N ALA A 81 -0.79 16.97 28.83
CA ALA A 81 -0.12 16.80 30.12
C ALA A 81 1.10 17.71 30.29
N ARG A 82 1.78 18.05 29.18
CA ARG A 82 2.91 19.00 29.17
C ARG A 82 2.51 20.45 29.00
N GLY A 83 1.21 20.76 28.83
CA GLY A 83 0.74 22.11 28.54
C GLY A 83 1.13 22.63 27.16
N GLU A 84 1.46 21.73 26.22
CA GLU A 84 1.94 22.03 24.87
C GLU A 84 0.81 22.00 23.83
N LYS A 85 0.97 22.78 22.75
CA LYS A 85 0.03 22.77 21.63
C LYS A 85 0.24 21.55 20.75
N TYR A 86 -0.83 20.80 20.51
CA TYR A 86 -0.83 19.61 19.65
C TYR A 86 -1.33 19.94 18.23
N TYR A 87 -0.74 19.28 17.23
CA TYR A 87 -1.19 19.30 15.82
C TYR A 87 -1.28 17.88 15.28
N LYS A 88 -2.35 17.58 14.55
CA LYS A 88 -2.60 16.22 14.00
C LYS A 88 -1.46 15.72 13.09
N VAL A 89 -0.67 16.61 12.49
CA VAL A 89 0.51 16.23 11.68
C VAL A 89 1.52 15.40 12.49
N TYR A 90 1.56 15.57 13.82
CA TYR A 90 2.45 14.79 14.69
C TYR A 90 2.07 13.29 14.73
N ALA A 91 0.78 12.95 14.56
CA ALA A 91 0.34 11.57 14.47
C ALA A 91 0.84 10.88 13.19
N TYR A 92 0.78 11.57 12.05
CA TYR A 92 1.37 11.07 10.79
C TYR A 92 2.88 10.89 10.92
N LYS A 93 3.55 11.85 11.57
CA LYS A 93 5.01 11.76 11.79
C LYS A 93 5.40 10.64 12.75
N ALA A 94 4.58 10.36 13.75
CA ALA A 94 4.80 9.22 14.66
C ALA A 94 4.71 7.90 13.91
N LEU A 95 3.70 7.69 13.08
CA LEU A 95 3.58 6.51 12.22
C LEU A 95 4.77 6.42 11.25
N GLU A 96 5.14 7.52 10.60
CA GLU A 96 6.31 7.56 9.71
C GLU A 96 7.59 7.13 10.43
N ASN A 97 7.83 7.63 11.65
CA ASN A 97 9.02 7.28 12.43
C ASN A 97 9.02 5.82 12.86
N GLU A 98 7.86 5.25 13.23
CA GLU A 98 7.74 3.82 13.52
C GLU A 98 8.15 2.97 12.31
N ILE A 99 7.63 3.29 11.13
CA ILE A 99 7.91 2.52 9.91
C ILE A 99 9.38 2.71 9.48
N ARG A 100 9.92 3.92 9.61
CA ARG A 100 11.34 4.20 9.29
C ARG A 100 12.32 3.46 10.20
N ALA A 101 11.89 2.96 11.36
CA ALA A 101 12.72 2.15 12.24
C ALA A 101 13.01 0.74 11.67
N TYR A 102 12.19 0.25 10.74
CA TYR A 102 12.50 -0.99 10.01
C TYR A 102 13.60 -0.76 8.97
N ASN A 103 14.28 -1.85 8.58
CA ASN A 103 15.26 -1.77 7.49
C ASN A 103 14.62 -1.39 6.15
N SER A 104 15.41 -0.94 5.18
CA SER A 104 14.94 -0.44 3.91
C SER A 104 14.12 -1.47 3.11
N TYR A 105 14.56 -2.72 3.09
CA TYR A 105 13.88 -3.80 2.38
C TYR A 105 12.51 -4.12 3.00
N ALA A 106 12.45 -4.24 4.32
CA ALA A 106 11.21 -4.57 5.01
C ALA A 106 10.11 -3.51 4.83
N ARG A 107 10.48 -2.24 4.67
CA ARG A 107 9.52 -1.14 4.52
C ARG A 107 9.28 -0.70 3.07
N ALA A 108 9.97 -1.26 2.08
CA ALA A 108 9.90 -0.80 0.69
C ALA A 108 8.45 -0.76 0.18
N ASP A 109 7.82 -1.91 0.05
CA ASP A 109 6.48 -2.07 -0.51
C ASP A 109 5.41 -1.44 0.39
N LEU A 110 5.61 -1.54 1.72
CA LEU A 110 4.74 -0.89 2.70
C LEU A 110 4.76 0.64 2.57
N SER A 111 5.89 1.22 2.20
CA SER A 111 6.07 2.68 2.11
C SER A 111 5.16 3.30 1.07
N ASP A 112 5.03 2.68 -0.09
CA ASP A 112 4.20 3.18 -1.19
C ASP A 112 2.71 3.10 -0.85
N ILE A 113 2.29 1.98 -0.26
CA ILE A 113 0.91 1.82 0.24
C ILE A 113 0.56 2.90 1.26
N LEU A 114 1.43 3.18 2.23
CA LEU A 114 1.23 4.22 3.25
C LEU A 114 1.19 5.63 2.64
N GLU A 115 2.08 5.92 1.71
CA GLU A 115 2.10 7.21 1.02
C GLU A 115 0.80 7.44 0.25
N GLY A 116 0.35 6.46 -0.54
CA GLY A 116 -0.90 6.53 -1.29
C GLY A 116 -2.12 6.68 -0.39
N ALA A 117 -2.23 5.87 0.67
CA ALA A 117 -3.35 5.90 1.60
C ALA A 117 -3.46 7.20 2.39
N THR A 118 -2.34 7.90 2.61
CA THR A 118 -2.30 9.18 3.34
C THR A 118 -2.25 10.41 2.43
N GLY A 119 -2.21 10.22 1.11
CA GLY A 119 -2.03 11.29 0.14
C GLY A 119 -0.72 12.04 0.33
N GLY A 120 0.36 11.31 0.59
CA GLY A 120 1.71 11.82 0.75
C GLY A 120 2.05 12.40 2.13
N LYS A 121 1.22 12.16 3.14
CA LYS A 121 1.49 12.66 4.51
C LYS A 121 2.42 11.77 5.32
N VAL A 122 2.51 10.49 4.98
CA VAL A 122 3.48 9.52 5.53
C VAL A 122 4.41 9.13 4.40
N GLN A 123 5.71 9.37 4.59
CA GLN A 123 6.73 9.10 3.58
C GLN A 123 7.88 8.31 4.23
N CYS A 124 7.92 7.02 3.99
CA CYS A 124 8.85 6.11 4.66
C CYS A 124 10.14 5.81 3.87
N GLY A 125 10.36 6.49 2.77
CA GLY A 125 11.59 6.44 1.98
C GLY A 125 11.40 6.14 0.51
N TYR A 126 10.53 5.23 0.14
CA TYR A 126 10.12 4.95 -1.25
C TYR A 126 8.72 5.50 -1.47
N GLY A 127 8.41 5.93 -2.68
CA GLY A 127 7.08 6.41 -3.03
C GLY A 127 7.08 7.31 -4.26
N HIS A 128 5.89 7.53 -4.80
CA HIS A 128 5.69 8.31 -6.03
C HIS A 128 5.57 9.82 -5.80
N GLY A 129 5.45 10.25 -4.54
CA GLY A 129 5.24 11.65 -4.18
C GLY A 129 3.77 12.10 -4.30
N ALA A 130 3.43 13.13 -3.51
CA ALA A 130 2.04 13.57 -3.31
C ALA A 130 1.27 13.95 -4.58
N LYS A 131 1.94 14.36 -5.64
CA LYS A 131 1.30 14.71 -6.92
C LYS A 131 0.72 13.48 -7.61
N TYR A 132 1.43 12.39 -7.64
CA TYR A 132 0.99 11.12 -8.23
C TYR A 132 -0.35 10.67 -7.62
N TRP A 133 -0.47 10.72 -6.30
CA TRP A 133 -1.66 10.29 -5.58
C TRP A 133 -2.88 11.20 -5.73
N LYS A 134 -2.68 12.46 -6.13
CA LYS A 134 -3.76 13.45 -6.31
C LYS A 134 -4.41 13.38 -7.69
N ASP A 135 -3.65 13.03 -8.70
CA ASP A 135 -4.08 13.15 -10.09
C ASP A 135 -4.92 11.95 -10.57
N ARG A 136 -5.03 10.91 -9.75
CA ARG A 136 -5.76 9.68 -10.07
C ARG A 136 -6.78 9.36 -8.99
N THR A 137 -8.04 9.74 -9.21
CA THR A 137 -9.13 9.42 -8.29
C THR A 137 -10.35 8.85 -9.00
N ILE A 138 -10.88 7.74 -8.47
CA ILE A 138 -12.20 7.21 -8.83
C ILE A 138 -13.06 7.24 -7.56
N GLY A 139 -14.22 7.91 -7.62
CA GLY A 139 -15.12 8.01 -6.47
C GLY A 139 -14.51 8.68 -5.24
N GLY A 140 -13.53 9.59 -5.41
CA GLY A 140 -12.83 10.25 -4.32
C GLY A 140 -11.73 9.41 -3.64
N ILE A 141 -11.49 8.19 -4.12
CA ILE A 141 -10.41 7.29 -3.67
C ILE A 141 -9.32 7.31 -4.73
N SER A 142 -8.05 7.36 -4.31
CA SER A 142 -6.95 7.33 -5.26
C SER A 142 -6.95 6.03 -6.05
N ASP A 143 -7.04 6.15 -7.36
CA ASP A 143 -6.93 5.07 -8.31
C ASP A 143 -5.54 4.42 -8.25
N GLY A 144 -4.51 5.25 -8.19
CA GLY A 144 -3.14 4.79 -7.97
C GLY A 144 -2.98 3.96 -6.70
N LEU A 145 -3.69 4.28 -5.61
CA LEU A 145 -3.59 3.49 -4.38
C LEU A 145 -4.01 2.03 -4.60
N ALA A 146 -5.09 1.77 -5.33
CA ALA A 146 -5.55 0.40 -5.56
C ALA A 146 -4.54 -0.41 -6.40
N THR A 147 -4.09 0.17 -7.51
CA THR A 147 -3.17 -0.49 -8.44
C THR A 147 -1.78 -0.69 -7.84
N GLU A 148 -1.24 0.32 -7.14
CA GLU A 148 0.06 0.20 -6.48
C GLU A 148 0.00 -0.80 -5.31
N ALA A 149 -1.01 -0.72 -4.45
CA ALA A 149 -1.13 -1.67 -3.35
C ALA A 149 -1.28 -3.12 -3.82
N PHE A 150 -1.96 -3.36 -4.94
CA PHE A 150 -2.03 -4.70 -5.53
C PHE A 150 -0.65 -5.16 -6.05
N ALA A 151 0.08 -4.28 -6.73
CA ALA A 151 1.42 -4.56 -7.24
C ALA A 151 2.42 -4.81 -6.09
N GLU A 152 2.40 -3.96 -5.04
CA GLU A 152 3.26 -4.11 -3.86
C GLU A 152 2.97 -5.40 -3.07
N MET A 153 1.69 -5.77 -2.92
CA MET A 153 1.32 -7.04 -2.28
C MET A 153 1.72 -8.25 -3.14
N THR A 154 1.70 -8.12 -4.46
CA THR A 154 2.17 -9.16 -5.38
C THR A 154 3.67 -9.31 -5.29
N ASP A 155 4.40 -8.21 -5.34
CA ASP A 155 5.86 -8.21 -5.22
C ASP A 155 6.30 -8.78 -3.88
N SER A 156 5.79 -8.27 -2.77
CA SER A 156 6.15 -8.76 -1.45
C SER A 156 5.85 -10.25 -1.26
N THR A 157 4.78 -10.76 -1.86
CA THR A 157 4.46 -12.19 -1.82
C THR A 157 5.48 -13.03 -2.59
N MET A 158 6.02 -12.51 -3.68
CA MET A 158 6.90 -13.24 -4.59
C MET A 158 8.39 -13.09 -4.26
N SER A 159 8.81 -11.92 -3.78
CA SER A 159 10.24 -11.58 -3.67
C SER A 159 10.68 -10.99 -2.33
N ASN A 160 9.79 -10.43 -1.53
CA ASN A 160 10.15 -9.68 -0.31
C ASN A 160 9.36 -10.12 0.94
N PRO A 161 9.70 -11.28 1.53
CA PRO A 161 8.97 -11.80 2.69
C PRO A 161 9.05 -10.88 3.93
N GLU A 162 10.08 -10.05 4.07
CA GLU A 162 10.20 -9.09 5.16
C GLU A 162 9.14 -7.99 5.03
N SER A 163 8.90 -7.48 3.83
CA SER A 163 7.85 -6.50 3.55
C SER A 163 6.46 -7.13 3.66
N LEU A 164 6.30 -8.37 3.20
CA LEU A 164 5.06 -9.12 3.34
C LEU A 164 4.60 -9.24 4.80
N GLU A 165 5.50 -9.53 5.72
CA GLU A 165 5.18 -9.59 7.16
C GLU A 165 4.71 -8.22 7.69
N LEU A 166 5.32 -7.12 7.23
CA LEU A 166 4.87 -5.79 7.61
C LEU A 166 3.50 -5.44 6.98
N ILE A 167 3.28 -5.80 5.72
CA ILE A 167 1.98 -5.61 5.07
C ILE A 167 0.89 -6.36 5.83
N LYS A 168 1.11 -7.63 6.19
CA LYS A 168 0.16 -8.42 6.99
C LYS A 168 -0.07 -7.83 8.38
N LYS A 169 0.95 -7.23 8.98
CA LYS A 169 0.86 -6.57 10.30
C LYS A 169 0.02 -5.30 10.25
N TYR A 170 0.26 -4.43 9.27
CA TYR A 170 -0.35 -3.10 9.20
C TYR A 170 -1.63 -3.05 8.37
N PHE A 171 -1.82 -4.00 7.45
CA PHE A 171 -2.94 -4.10 6.52
C PHE A 171 -3.60 -5.48 6.52
N PRO A 172 -3.93 -6.08 7.68
CA PRO A 172 -4.42 -7.45 7.74
C PRO A 172 -5.76 -7.66 7.02
N LYS A 173 -6.64 -6.67 7.00
CA LYS A 173 -7.94 -6.75 6.30
C LYS A 173 -7.74 -6.60 4.79
N SER A 174 -6.93 -5.63 4.37
CA SER A 174 -6.62 -5.40 2.96
C SER A 174 -5.88 -6.56 2.33
N TYR A 175 -4.93 -7.15 3.05
CA TYR A 175 -4.22 -8.33 2.56
C TYR A 175 -5.16 -9.53 2.34
N LYS A 176 -6.14 -9.74 3.22
CA LYS A 176 -7.18 -10.76 3.01
C LYS A 176 -8.05 -10.49 1.77
N ILE A 177 -8.33 -9.22 1.47
CA ILE A 177 -9.04 -8.86 0.22
C ILE A 177 -8.15 -9.18 -0.98
N TYR A 178 -6.87 -8.85 -0.92
CA TYR A 178 -5.90 -9.20 -1.97
C TYR A 178 -5.84 -10.72 -2.21
N GLU A 179 -5.71 -11.53 -1.15
CA GLU A 179 -5.75 -13.00 -1.28
C GLU A 179 -7.06 -13.48 -1.94
N LYS A 180 -8.19 -12.88 -1.58
CA LYS A 180 -9.49 -13.21 -2.19
C LYS A 180 -9.57 -12.79 -3.65
N MET A 181 -8.97 -11.66 -4.04
CA MET A 181 -8.84 -11.28 -5.45
C MET A 181 -8.07 -12.33 -6.24
N LEU A 182 -6.91 -12.77 -5.74
CA LEU A 182 -6.13 -13.82 -6.38
C LEU A 182 -6.92 -15.13 -6.51
N GLU A 183 -7.64 -15.52 -5.47
CA GLU A 183 -8.49 -16.72 -5.50
C GLU A 183 -9.55 -16.66 -6.61
N VAL A 184 -10.21 -15.50 -6.76
CA VAL A 184 -11.19 -15.28 -7.84
C VAL A 184 -10.52 -15.31 -9.21
N MET A 185 -9.36 -14.70 -9.36
CA MET A 185 -8.61 -14.68 -10.62
C MET A 185 -8.15 -16.08 -11.06
N LEU A 186 -7.82 -16.94 -10.10
CA LEU A 186 -7.37 -18.31 -10.37
C LEU A 186 -8.53 -19.27 -10.71
N ASN A 187 -9.72 -19.01 -10.22
CA ASN A 187 -10.88 -19.90 -10.35
C ASN A 187 -11.91 -19.42 -11.40
N GLY A 188 -11.74 -18.24 -11.94
CA GLY A 188 -12.62 -17.65 -12.99
C GLY A 188 -12.19 -18.01 -14.36
#